data_9f42daa5c31dfe6f9bf2fba247c3a3f9
#
_entry.id   9f42daa5c31dfe6f9bf2fba247c3a3f9
#
_cell.length_a   1.000
_cell.length_b   1.000
_cell.length_c   1.000
_cell.angle_alpha   90.00
_cell.angle_beta   90.00
_cell.angle_gamma   90.00
#
_symmetry.space_group_name_H-M   'P 1'
#
loop_
_entity.id
_entity.type
_entity.pdbx_description
1 polymer ?
#
loop_
_entity_poly.entity_id
_entity_poly.type
_entity_poly.pdbx_seq_one_letter_code
_entity_poly.pdbx_strand_id
1 'polypeptide(L)'
;MIVRISTEGQYRFPDEEADRLNDLDNGVVEAVQGGDEDTFHERFEELLALVRSEGSLLDGEELEGSDVILPPPDTSFVEVSEEFTGEGLIPD
;
A
#
# COMPACT_ATOMS: atom_id res chain seq x y z
N MET A 1 6.73 -11.90 -0.74
CA MET A 1 6.52 -10.88 -1.79
C MET A 1 7.26 -9.60 -1.45
N ILE A 2 7.55 -8.79 -2.42
CA ILE A 2 8.24 -7.52 -2.21
C ILE A 2 7.24 -6.38 -2.35
N VAL A 3 7.10 -5.59 -1.29
CA VAL A 3 6.22 -4.42 -1.26
C VAL A 3 7.07 -3.17 -1.19
N ARG A 4 6.88 -2.28 -2.13
CA ARG A 4 7.59 -1.00 -2.15
C ARG A 4 6.65 0.11 -1.71
N ILE A 5 7.10 0.91 -0.74
CA ILE A 5 6.45 2.16 -0.39
C ILE A 5 7.24 3.26 -1.07
N SER A 6 6.63 3.96 -2.02
CA SER A 6 7.30 5.02 -2.77
C SER A 6 7.94 6.04 -1.83
N THR A 7 9.17 6.46 -2.14
CA THR A 7 10.00 7.36 -1.34
C THR A 7 10.54 6.79 -0.02
N GLU A 8 10.05 5.63 0.43
CA GLU A 8 10.51 5.02 1.69
C GLU A 8 11.45 3.85 1.46
N GLY A 9 11.10 2.90 0.58
CA GLY A 9 11.93 1.74 0.28
C GLY A 9 11.13 0.48 0.02
N GLN A 10 11.85 -0.63 -0.08
CA GLN A 10 11.26 -1.96 -0.32
C GLN A 10 11.26 -2.78 0.95
N TYR A 11 10.20 -3.55 1.14
CA TYR A 11 10.05 -4.45 2.28
C TYR A 11 9.81 -5.86 1.77
N ARG A 12 10.49 -6.83 2.40
CA ARG A 12 10.18 -8.24 2.19
C ARG A 12 9.00 -8.58 3.09
N PHE A 13 7.84 -8.83 2.48
CA PHE A 13 6.58 -9.03 3.18
C PHE A 13 6.21 -10.51 3.15
N PRO A 14 5.76 -11.11 4.28
CA PRO A 14 5.40 -12.52 4.31
C PRO A 14 4.19 -12.82 3.45
N ASP A 15 4.29 -13.85 2.62
CA ASP A 15 3.19 -14.27 1.74
C ASP A 15 1.95 -14.70 2.54
N GLU A 16 2.16 -15.16 3.75
CA GLU A 16 1.09 -15.57 4.67
C GLU A 16 0.15 -14.43 5.05
N GLU A 17 0.64 -13.20 4.98
CA GLU A 17 -0.13 -12.00 5.32
C GLU A 17 -0.70 -11.28 4.08
N ALA A 18 -0.53 -11.88 2.89
CA ALA A 18 -0.97 -11.27 1.64
C ALA A 18 -2.49 -10.98 1.61
N ASP A 19 -3.30 -11.87 2.18
CA ASP A 19 -4.76 -11.68 2.24
C ASP A 19 -5.12 -10.46 3.09
N ARG A 20 -4.41 -10.27 4.20
CA ARG A 20 -4.62 -9.12 5.07
C ARG A 20 -4.21 -7.82 4.38
N LEU A 21 -3.10 -7.85 3.64
CA LEU A 21 -2.64 -6.72 2.85
C LEU A 21 -3.70 -6.35 1.80
N ASN A 22 -4.25 -7.35 1.11
CA ASN A 22 -5.32 -7.16 0.13
C ASN A 22 -6.58 -6.55 0.73
N ASP A 23 -6.98 -7.02 1.91
CA ASP A 23 -8.17 -6.49 2.59
C ASP A 23 -8.02 -5.02 2.91
N LEU A 24 -6.84 -4.60 3.39
CA LEU A 24 -6.58 -3.20 3.67
C LEU A 24 -6.51 -2.36 2.40
N ASP A 25 -5.91 -2.90 1.34
CA ASP A 25 -5.87 -2.24 0.05
C ASP A 25 -7.29 -2.00 -0.50
N ASN A 26 -8.14 -3.02 -0.43
CA ASN A 26 -9.53 -2.90 -0.84
C ASN A 26 -10.27 -1.85 -0.02
N GLY A 27 -9.98 -1.76 1.27
CA GLY A 27 -10.56 -0.73 2.14
C GLY A 27 -10.16 0.69 1.71
N VAL A 28 -8.91 0.86 1.27
CA VAL A 28 -8.44 2.15 0.73
C VAL A 28 -9.21 2.50 -0.54
N VAL A 29 -9.33 1.54 -1.46
CA VAL A 29 -10.05 1.75 -2.73
C VAL A 29 -11.52 2.11 -2.48
N GLU A 30 -12.19 1.40 -1.58
CA GLU A 30 -13.59 1.67 -1.24
C GLU A 30 -13.76 3.10 -0.67
N ALA A 31 -12.84 3.54 0.18
CA ALA A 31 -12.89 4.88 0.74
C ALA A 31 -12.72 5.96 -0.34
N VAL A 32 -11.81 5.71 -1.28
CA VAL A 32 -11.59 6.63 -2.41
C VAL A 32 -12.83 6.70 -3.29
N GLN A 33 -13.40 5.56 -3.65
CA GLN A 33 -14.59 5.49 -4.50
C GLN A 33 -15.81 6.12 -3.84
N GLY A 34 -15.92 5.98 -2.52
CA GLY A 34 -17.01 6.56 -1.74
C GLY A 34 -16.82 8.04 -1.40
N GLY A 35 -15.65 8.60 -1.71
CA GLY A 35 -15.36 9.99 -1.39
C GLY A 35 -15.15 10.26 0.10
N ASP A 36 -14.78 9.23 0.87
CA ASP A 36 -14.61 9.32 2.31
C ASP A 36 -13.14 9.52 2.68
N GLU A 37 -12.74 10.78 2.76
CA GLU A 37 -11.36 11.15 3.02
C GLU A 37 -10.84 10.66 4.38
N ASP A 38 -11.67 10.75 5.42
CA ASP A 38 -11.26 10.31 6.76
C ASP A 38 -11.00 8.81 6.80
N THR A 39 -11.90 8.02 6.20
CA THR A 39 -11.71 6.58 6.11
C THR A 39 -10.52 6.23 5.23
N PHE A 40 -10.29 6.97 4.16
CA PHE A 40 -9.12 6.78 3.33
C PHE A 40 -7.83 6.91 4.15
N HIS A 41 -7.68 7.99 4.90
CA HIS A 41 -6.47 8.20 5.71
C HIS A 41 -6.28 7.10 6.74
N GLU A 42 -7.35 6.68 7.41
CA GLU A 42 -7.31 5.61 8.39
C GLU A 42 -6.85 4.29 7.77
N ARG A 43 -7.46 3.91 6.66
CA ARG A 43 -7.13 2.65 5.97
C ARG A 43 -5.73 2.68 5.35
N PHE A 44 -5.35 3.82 4.78
CA PHE A 44 -4.02 3.97 4.20
C PHE A 44 -2.93 3.87 5.27
N GLU A 45 -3.12 4.51 6.42
CA GLU A 45 -2.19 4.41 7.53
C GLU A 45 -2.07 2.98 8.05
N GLU A 46 -3.19 2.26 8.16
CA GLU A 46 -3.18 0.86 8.57
C GLU A 46 -2.40 0.00 7.57
N LEU A 47 -2.58 0.25 6.28
CA LEU A 47 -1.89 -0.47 5.22
C LEU A 47 -0.37 -0.28 5.32
N LEU A 48 0.08 0.97 5.47
CA LEU A 48 1.49 1.28 5.62
C LEU A 48 2.06 0.67 6.90
N ALA A 49 1.32 0.76 8.00
CA ALA A 49 1.74 0.20 9.29
C ALA A 49 1.91 -1.32 9.20
N LEU A 50 1.00 -2.00 8.50
CA LEU A 50 1.09 -3.45 8.31
C LEU A 50 2.38 -3.82 7.56
N VAL A 51 2.67 -3.13 6.47
CA VAL A 51 3.90 -3.38 5.70
C VAL A 51 5.14 -3.17 6.55
N ARG A 52 5.16 -2.11 7.33
CA ARG A 52 6.31 -1.78 8.19
C ARG A 52 6.50 -2.75 9.35
N SER A 53 5.39 -3.23 9.93
CA SER A 53 5.45 -4.11 11.10
C SER A 53 5.71 -5.56 10.74
N GLU A 54 5.11 -6.05 9.65
CA GLU A 54 5.23 -7.45 9.23
C GLU A 54 6.34 -7.65 8.20
N GLY A 55 6.71 -6.59 7.48
CA GLY A 55 7.77 -6.64 6.49
C GLY A 55 9.14 -6.37 7.08
N SER A 56 10.18 -6.78 6.36
CA SER A 56 11.57 -6.49 6.71
C SER A 56 12.13 -5.54 5.65
N LEU A 57 12.62 -4.40 6.08
CA LEU A 57 13.20 -3.41 5.16
C LEU A 57 14.42 -4.01 4.45
N LEU A 58 14.41 -3.94 3.14
CA LEU A 58 15.54 -4.43 2.34
C LEU A 58 16.65 -3.39 2.29
N ASP A 59 17.89 -3.89 2.35
CA ASP A 59 19.06 -3.05 2.15
C ASP A 59 19.08 -2.56 0.70
N GLY A 60 19.60 -1.37 0.46
CA GLY A 60 19.73 -0.82 -0.89
C GLY A 60 20.54 -1.68 -1.84
N GLU A 61 21.35 -2.59 -1.31
CA GLU A 61 22.13 -3.56 -2.12
C GLU A 61 21.30 -4.78 -2.53
N GLU A 62 20.15 -5.01 -1.89
CA GLU A 62 19.27 -6.15 -2.14
C GLU A 62 18.09 -5.77 -3.04
N LEU A 63 18.34 -4.97 -4.07
CA LEU A 63 17.28 -4.52 -4.96
C LEU A 63 16.62 -5.69 -5.67
N GLU A 64 15.31 -5.84 -5.48
CA GLU A 64 14.50 -6.84 -6.14
C GLU A 64 13.34 -6.17 -6.87
N GLY A 65 12.71 -6.87 -7.79
CA GLY A 65 11.51 -6.38 -8.44
C GLY A 65 10.36 -6.32 -7.43
N SER A 66 9.61 -5.22 -7.41
CA SER A 66 8.48 -5.05 -6.50
C SER A 66 7.25 -5.75 -7.05
N ASP A 67 6.61 -6.57 -6.20
CA ASP A 67 5.33 -7.21 -6.53
C ASP A 67 4.17 -6.21 -6.35
N VAL A 68 4.33 -5.32 -5.36
CA VAL A 68 3.34 -4.30 -5.02
C VAL A 68 4.05 -2.97 -4.85
N ILE A 69 3.49 -1.90 -5.40
CA ILE A 69 4.01 -0.55 -5.21
C ILE A 69 2.89 0.29 -4.59
N LEU A 70 3.15 0.82 -3.40
CA LEU A 70 2.22 1.68 -2.68
C LEU A 70 2.61 3.16 -2.84
N PRO A 71 1.63 4.08 -2.81
CA PRO A 71 1.92 5.51 -2.88
C PRO A 71 2.78 5.98 -1.70
N PRO A 72 3.44 7.14 -1.83
CA PRO A 72 4.22 7.70 -0.72
C PRO A 72 3.32 7.96 0.51
N PRO A 73 3.88 7.90 1.72
CA PRO A 73 3.10 8.12 2.95
C PRO A 73 2.41 9.48 3.03
N ASP A 74 2.92 10.48 2.33
CA ASP A 74 2.37 11.84 2.30
C ASP A 74 1.39 12.08 1.15
N THR A 75 0.98 11.02 0.45
CA THR A 75 0.02 11.13 -0.65
C THR A 75 -1.34 11.63 -0.13
N SER A 76 -1.88 12.64 -0.80
CA SER A 76 -3.19 13.21 -0.43
C SER A 76 -4.33 12.40 -1.02
N PHE A 77 -5.52 12.55 -0.44
CA PHE A 77 -6.75 11.92 -0.93
C PHE A 77 -7.02 12.31 -2.39
N VAL A 78 -6.81 13.58 -2.74
CA VAL A 78 -7.06 14.09 -4.10
C VAL A 78 -6.13 13.42 -5.10
N GLU A 79 -4.84 13.29 -4.78
CA GLU A 79 -3.87 12.64 -5.66
C GLU A 79 -4.24 11.18 -5.90
N VAL A 80 -4.60 10.47 -4.85
CA VAL A 80 -4.95 9.05 -4.95
C VAL A 80 -6.24 8.87 -5.75
N SER A 81 -7.24 9.72 -5.54
CA SER A 81 -8.52 9.62 -6.25
C SER A 81 -8.39 9.86 -7.75
N GLU A 82 -7.41 10.65 -8.17
CA GLU A 82 -7.13 10.88 -9.59
C GLU A 82 -6.44 9.68 -10.25
N GLU A 83 -5.64 8.93 -9.49
CA GLU A 83 -4.90 7.78 -9.99
C GLU A 83 -5.70 6.48 -9.98
N PHE A 84 -6.68 6.37 -9.08
CA PHE A 84 -7.47 5.15 -8.95
C PHE A 84 -8.59 5.09 -9.96
N THR A 85 -8.61 3.97 -10.69
CA THR A 85 -9.64 3.69 -11.70
C THR A 85 -10.61 2.61 -11.24
N GLY A 86 -10.62 2.28 -9.95
CA GLY A 86 -11.45 1.21 -9.39
C GLY A 86 -10.73 -0.11 -9.23
N GLU A 87 -9.50 -0.21 -9.68
CA GLU A 87 -8.64 -1.36 -9.44
C GLU A 87 -7.84 -1.11 -8.17
N GLY A 88 -7.48 -2.16 -7.44
CA GLY A 88 -6.68 -2.03 -6.24
C GLY A 88 -5.26 -1.57 -6.53
N LEU A 89 -4.53 -1.17 -5.48
CA LEU A 89 -3.10 -0.83 -5.57
C LEU A 89 -2.25 -2.05 -5.86
N ILE A 90 -2.76 -3.24 -5.55
CA ILE A 90 -2.09 -4.51 -5.77
C ILE A 90 -2.56 -5.06 -7.11
N PRO A 91 -1.67 -5.20 -8.09
CA PRO A 91 -2.05 -5.78 -9.37
C PRO A 91 -2.41 -7.25 -9.22
N ASP A 92 -3.45 -7.63 -9.89
CA ASP A 92 -3.91 -9.04 -9.89
C ASP A 92 -3.04 -9.90 -10.81
#